data_725b641a40d4754ba6d36b8c2933162f
#
_entry.id   725b641a40d4754ba6d36b8c2933162f
#
_cell.length_a   1.000
_cell.length_b   1.000
_cell.length_c   1.000
_cell.angle_alpha   90.00
_cell.angle_beta   90.00
_cell.angle_gamma   90.00
#
_symmetry.space_group_name_H-M   'P 1'
#
loop_
_entity.id
_entity.type
_entity.pdbx_description
1 polymer ?
#
loop_
_entity_poly.entity_id
_entity_poly.type
_entity_poly.pdbx_seq_one_letter_code
_entity_poly.pdbx_strand_id
1 'polypeptide(L)'
;MKGLTQRLEDARSYRGAWLRPSNFESFWETSVAFAQNAHIESVVELPSATQTATFMRITFISTDQTQLRARVILPAGVSTAEPLAPAELSASAKLPAVVLFSDLGRGVRSWLHLLRFSALGMPVVALEARSCEASLKDAWRGALTAEELARALINPNDAASSTLKQLIDDALVTTAVASRFLGRTIVTWGEGLGGSQALFTAALLPKAVSATMALNPLFADNVTTLRAHVGCGDTPQSDVAIDTVGLLDSACAAELVRVPALIGTALLDQSAPTEGTFALYNRLPGQKEMRVYPKFGHERINQFENEQINYLCEVISGLCHN
;
A
#
# COMPACT_ATOMS: atom_id res chain seq x y z
N MET A 1 -18.08 -7.60 -27.75
CA MET A 1 -17.04 -7.59 -26.68
C MET A 1 -15.67 -7.53 -27.34
N LYS A 2 -14.85 -6.55 -27.00
CA LYS A 2 -13.43 -6.57 -27.41
C LYS A 2 -12.78 -7.82 -26.81
N GLY A 3 -11.95 -8.54 -27.55
CA GLY A 3 -11.18 -9.66 -27.03
C GLY A 3 -10.24 -9.22 -25.93
N LEU A 4 -9.81 -10.12 -25.02
CA LEU A 4 -8.89 -9.83 -23.93
C LEU A 4 -7.58 -9.14 -24.42
N THR A 5 -7.07 -9.60 -25.58
CA THR A 5 -5.89 -9.01 -26.22
C THR A 5 -6.09 -7.54 -26.56
N GLN A 6 -7.24 -7.18 -27.14
CA GLN A 6 -7.52 -5.79 -27.49
C GLN A 6 -7.67 -4.90 -26.25
N ARG A 7 -8.30 -5.41 -25.17
CA ARG A 7 -8.41 -4.69 -23.89
C ARG A 7 -7.03 -4.43 -23.30
N LEU A 8 -6.14 -5.41 -23.35
CA LEU A 8 -4.78 -5.27 -22.87
C LEU A 8 -3.96 -4.26 -23.71
N GLU A 9 -4.11 -4.27 -25.02
CA GLU A 9 -3.49 -3.29 -25.89
C GLU A 9 -3.97 -1.86 -25.61
N ASP A 10 -5.27 -1.68 -25.48
CA ASP A 10 -5.87 -0.38 -25.13
C ASP A 10 -5.37 0.10 -23.75
N ALA A 11 -5.27 -0.80 -22.76
CA ALA A 11 -4.81 -0.48 -21.42
C ALA A 11 -3.35 -0.05 -21.36
N ARG A 12 -2.48 -0.55 -22.25
CA ARG A 12 -1.02 -0.23 -22.24
C ARG A 12 -0.69 1.25 -22.30
N SER A 13 -1.53 2.05 -22.93
CA SER A 13 -1.35 3.52 -23.03
C SER A 13 -2.33 4.31 -22.15
N TYR A 14 -3.26 3.62 -21.49
CA TYR A 14 -4.29 4.27 -20.69
C TYR A 14 -3.70 4.87 -19.41
N ARG A 15 -4.00 6.14 -19.13
CA ARG A 15 -3.50 6.90 -17.96
C ARG A 15 -4.61 7.32 -17.00
N GLY A 16 -5.83 6.78 -17.14
CA GLY A 16 -7.01 7.20 -16.38
C GLY A 16 -7.72 8.39 -17.00
N ALA A 17 -8.97 8.60 -16.59
CA ALA A 17 -9.86 9.60 -17.17
C ALA A 17 -9.58 11.03 -16.65
N TRP A 18 -9.01 11.17 -15.44
CA TRP A 18 -8.90 12.46 -14.76
C TRP A 18 -7.48 12.74 -14.27
N LEU A 19 -7.17 14.02 -14.13
CA LEU A 19 -5.90 14.47 -13.58
C LEU A 19 -5.92 14.40 -12.05
N ARG A 20 -4.75 14.36 -11.46
CA ARG A 20 -4.59 14.49 -10.01
C ARG A 20 -5.09 15.86 -9.55
N PRO A 21 -5.96 15.92 -8.51
CA PRO A 21 -6.42 17.17 -7.94
C PRO A 21 -5.26 18.08 -7.52
N SER A 22 -5.38 19.37 -7.74
CA SER A 22 -4.31 20.33 -7.43
C SER A 22 -4.00 20.43 -5.93
N ASN A 23 -4.99 20.15 -5.09
CA ASN A 23 -4.89 20.13 -3.62
C ASN A 23 -4.50 18.76 -3.04
N PHE A 24 -4.09 17.79 -3.87
CA PHE A 24 -3.77 16.42 -3.43
C PHE A 24 -2.72 16.41 -2.31
N GLU A 25 -1.60 17.09 -2.49
CA GLU A 25 -0.51 17.09 -1.51
C GLU A 25 -0.92 17.79 -0.22
N SER A 26 -1.58 18.94 -0.30
CA SER A 26 -2.06 19.68 0.89
C SER A 26 -3.15 18.93 1.66
N PHE A 27 -3.99 18.13 0.98
CA PHE A 27 -4.98 17.27 1.64
C PHE A 27 -4.31 16.23 2.55
N TRP A 28 -3.18 15.67 2.14
CA TRP A 28 -2.46 14.64 2.90
C TRP A 28 -1.45 15.20 3.92
N GLU A 29 -1.15 16.49 3.90
CA GLU A 29 -0.12 17.11 4.73
C GLU A 29 -0.30 16.84 6.22
N THR A 30 -1.53 16.98 6.74
CA THR A 30 -1.84 16.71 8.15
C THR A 30 -1.60 15.24 8.51
N SER A 31 -1.99 14.30 7.65
CA SER A 31 -1.76 12.86 7.85
C SER A 31 -0.27 12.51 7.86
N VAL A 32 0.49 13.09 6.93
CA VAL A 32 1.95 12.92 6.86
C VAL A 32 2.62 13.48 8.11
N ALA A 33 2.25 14.69 8.54
CA ALA A 33 2.80 15.31 9.73
C ALA A 33 2.49 14.49 10.98
N PHE A 34 1.28 13.96 11.12
CA PHE A 34 0.91 13.06 12.21
C PHE A 34 1.77 11.79 12.18
N ALA A 35 1.86 11.11 11.04
CA ALA A 35 2.63 9.87 10.88
C ALA A 35 4.12 10.07 11.24
N GLN A 36 4.71 11.18 10.82
CA GLN A 36 6.10 11.52 11.13
C GLN A 36 6.35 11.73 12.64
N ASN A 37 5.34 12.08 13.41
CA ASN A 37 5.44 12.30 14.85
C ASN A 37 4.85 11.15 15.69
N ALA A 38 4.15 10.20 15.07
CA ALA A 38 3.55 9.06 15.78
C ALA A 38 4.65 8.22 16.48
N HIS A 39 4.38 7.67 17.63
CA HIS A 39 5.32 6.88 18.43
C HIS A 39 4.72 5.54 18.84
N ILE A 40 5.60 4.60 19.22
CA ILE A 40 5.19 3.30 19.74
C ILE A 40 4.76 3.46 21.20
N GLU A 41 3.58 2.94 21.54
CA GLU A 41 3.08 2.91 22.92
C GLU A 41 3.60 1.69 23.69
N SER A 42 3.68 0.54 23.00
CA SER A 42 4.19 -0.68 23.61
C SER A 42 4.89 -1.60 22.62
N VAL A 43 5.88 -2.33 23.12
CA VAL A 43 6.60 -3.40 22.42
C VAL A 43 6.51 -4.65 23.27
N VAL A 44 6.02 -5.75 22.71
CA VAL A 44 5.93 -7.04 23.38
C VAL A 44 6.66 -8.08 22.54
N GLU A 45 7.72 -8.66 23.09
CA GLU A 45 8.38 -9.81 22.51
C GLU A 45 7.51 -11.05 22.73
N LEU A 46 7.35 -11.85 21.68
CA LEU A 46 6.54 -13.07 21.72
C LEU A 46 7.44 -14.29 21.78
N PRO A 47 7.02 -15.40 22.41
CA PRO A 47 7.76 -16.65 22.35
C PRO A 47 8.01 -17.02 20.89
N SER A 48 9.28 -17.17 20.51
CA SER A 48 9.66 -17.53 19.15
C SER A 48 9.90 -19.03 19.06
N ALA A 49 9.26 -19.66 18.09
CA ALA A 49 9.53 -21.08 17.77
C ALA A 49 10.80 -21.25 16.93
N THR A 50 11.48 -20.17 16.51
CA THR A 50 12.66 -20.23 15.66
C THR A 50 13.87 -19.60 16.36
N GLN A 51 15.05 -20.15 16.09
CA GLN A 51 16.34 -19.55 16.52
C GLN A 51 16.84 -18.49 15.53
N THR A 52 16.15 -18.34 14.39
CA THR A 52 16.59 -17.48 13.28
C THR A 52 15.92 -16.11 13.28
N ALA A 53 14.90 -15.90 14.11
CA ALA A 53 14.17 -14.64 14.15
C ALA A 53 13.47 -14.43 15.51
N THR A 54 13.43 -13.16 15.94
CA THR A 54 12.64 -12.68 17.08
C THR A 54 11.28 -12.19 16.58
N PHE A 55 10.22 -12.57 17.27
CA PHE A 55 8.85 -12.15 17.00
C PHE A 55 8.39 -11.14 18.04
N MET A 56 7.87 -10.02 17.56
CA MET A 56 7.39 -8.94 18.42
C MET A 56 6.00 -8.45 17.95
N ARG A 57 5.29 -7.81 18.84
CA ARG A 57 4.12 -6.99 18.52
C ARG A 57 4.37 -5.58 19.01
N ILE A 58 4.13 -4.61 18.14
CA ILE A 58 4.15 -3.20 18.50
C ILE A 58 2.73 -2.64 18.46
N THR A 59 2.47 -1.67 19.32
CA THR A 59 1.20 -0.95 19.42
C THR A 59 1.46 0.54 19.30
N PHE A 60 0.62 1.24 18.55
CA PHE A 60 0.72 2.68 18.30
C PHE A 60 -0.67 3.25 17.97
N ILE A 61 -0.80 4.58 17.89
CA ILE A 61 -2.07 5.26 17.68
C ILE A 61 -2.15 5.81 16.26
N SER A 62 -3.34 5.68 15.64
CA SER A 62 -3.66 6.28 14.33
C SER A 62 -4.17 7.73 14.46
N THR A 63 -4.41 8.39 13.33
CA THR A 63 -4.88 9.79 13.26
C THR A 63 -6.21 10.02 13.95
N ASP A 64 -7.08 9.01 14.01
CA ASP A 64 -8.40 9.03 14.67
C ASP A 64 -8.37 8.51 16.12
N GLN A 65 -7.21 8.41 16.74
CA GLN A 65 -6.98 7.87 18.07
C GLN A 65 -7.26 6.35 18.21
N THR A 66 -7.50 5.64 17.13
CA THR A 66 -7.61 4.19 17.17
C THR A 66 -6.25 3.56 17.44
N GLN A 67 -6.23 2.60 18.38
CA GLN A 67 -5.04 1.81 18.67
C GLN A 67 -4.81 0.78 17.55
N LEU A 68 -3.65 0.86 16.93
CA LEU A 68 -3.19 -0.08 15.90
C LEU A 68 -2.15 -1.05 16.47
N ARG A 69 -2.06 -2.20 15.84
CA ARG A 69 -1.07 -3.24 16.14
C ARG A 69 -0.37 -3.69 14.88
N ALA A 70 0.92 -3.97 15.02
CA ALA A 70 1.68 -4.60 13.93
C ALA A 70 2.54 -5.74 14.47
N ARG A 71 2.66 -6.78 13.65
CA ARG A 71 3.59 -7.89 13.89
C ARG A 71 4.96 -7.50 13.37
N VAL A 72 6.00 -7.74 14.16
CA VAL A 72 7.38 -7.48 13.78
C VAL A 72 8.16 -8.78 13.81
N ILE A 73 8.97 -9.01 12.78
CA ILE A 73 9.95 -10.10 12.74
C ILE A 73 11.33 -9.47 12.53
N LEU A 74 12.22 -9.74 13.46
CA LEU A 74 13.63 -9.36 13.36
C LEU A 74 14.46 -10.60 13.02
N PRO A 75 15.19 -10.61 11.91
CA PRO A 75 16.18 -11.65 11.65
C PRO A 75 17.22 -11.74 12.77
N ALA A 76 17.81 -12.91 12.99
CA ALA A 76 18.88 -13.08 13.97
C ALA A 76 20.03 -12.08 13.72
N GLY A 77 20.51 -11.46 14.77
CA GLY A 77 21.58 -10.43 14.71
C GLY A 77 21.12 -9.04 14.27
N VAL A 78 19.82 -8.86 14.00
CA VAL A 78 19.22 -7.53 13.71
C VAL A 78 18.61 -6.97 14.98
N SER A 79 18.99 -5.74 15.35
CA SER A 79 18.42 -4.98 16.47
C SER A 79 17.51 -3.85 15.97
N THR A 80 16.65 -3.39 16.86
CA THR A 80 15.89 -2.14 16.69
C THR A 80 16.80 -0.94 16.91
N ALA A 81 16.39 0.24 16.42
CA ALA A 81 17.03 1.49 16.81
C ALA A 81 16.74 1.78 18.30
N GLU A 82 17.64 2.48 18.99
CA GLU A 82 17.37 2.93 20.34
C GLU A 82 16.18 3.91 20.34
N PRO A 83 15.23 3.78 21.28
CA PRO A 83 13.96 4.52 21.26
C PRO A 83 14.07 6.05 21.38
N LEU A 84 15.25 6.61 21.65
CA LEU A 84 15.44 7.99 22.09
C LEU A 84 16.43 8.83 21.26
N ALA A 85 17.07 8.28 20.25
CA ALA A 85 17.87 9.10 19.34
C ALA A 85 16.99 9.59 18.18
N PRO A 86 17.05 10.89 17.79
CA PRO A 86 16.55 11.28 16.47
C PRO A 86 17.34 10.44 15.48
N ALA A 87 16.65 9.49 14.85
CA ALA A 87 17.28 8.55 13.93
C ALA A 87 17.76 9.36 12.72
N GLU A 88 19.00 9.78 12.72
CA GLU A 88 19.73 9.94 11.49
C GLU A 88 19.69 8.57 10.83
N LEU A 89 18.89 8.45 9.77
CA LEU A 89 18.89 7.29 8.90
C LEU A 89 20.34 7.12 8.45
N SER A 90 21.07 6.29 9.18
CA SER A 90 22.45 5.99 8.83
C SER A 90 22.39 5.38 7.43
N ALA A 91 22.88 6.11 6.44
CA ALA A 91 23.02 5.67 5.05
C ALA A 91 23.96 4.47 4.89
N SER A 92 24.53 3.97 5.99
CA SER A 92 25.45 2.85 6.03
C SER A 92 24.70 1.52 5.95
N ALA A 93 24.73 0.89 4.77
CA ALA A 93 24.74 -0.57 4.54
C ALA A 93 23.69 -1.47 5.25
N LYS A 94 22.62 -0.93 5.82
CA LYS A 94 21.56 -1.75 6.42
C LYS A 94 20.52 -2.11 5.35
N LEU A 95 20.23 -3.40 5.19
CA LEU A 95 19.12 -3.84 4.33
C LEU A 95 17.83 -3.13 4.76
N PRO A 96 16.97 -2.70 3.81
CA PRO A 96 15.68 -2.10 4.14
C PRO A 96 14.81 -3.09 4.91
N ALA A 97 13.80 -2.60 5.61
CA ALA A 97 12.76 -3.43 6.19
C ALA A 97 11.55 -3.51 5.24
N VAL A 98 10.79 -4.60 5.32
CA VAL A 98 9.54 -4.75 4.57
C VAL A 98 8.36 -4.36 5.46
N VAL A 99 7.54 -3.41 5.02
CA VAL A 99 6.23 -3.14 5.63
C VAL A 99 5.14 -3.73 4.75
N LEU A 100 4.32 -4.60 5.34
CA LEU A 100 3.30 -5.36 4.66
C LEU A 100 1.90 -4.89 5.06
N PHE A 101 1.07 -4.66 4.05
CA PHE A 101 -0.35 -4.34 4.18
C PHE A 101 -1.19 -5.47 3.58
N SER A 102 -2.17 -5.91 4.35
CA SER A 102 -3.10 -6.95 3.93
C SER A 102 -4.21 -6.38 3.04
N ASP A 103 -4.76 -7.22 2.20
CA ASP A 103 -5.94 -6.89 1.43
C ASP A 103 -7.18 -6.69 2.32
N LEU A 104 -8.20 -6.04 1.78
CA LEU A 104 -9.45 -5.74 2.46
C LEU A 104 -10.13 -7.03 2.97
N GLY A 105 -10.52 -7.03 4.23
CA GLY A 105 -11.13 -8.19 4.89
C GLY A 105 -10.20 -9.38 5.10
N ARG A 106 -8.93 -9.27 4.70
CA ARG A 106 -7.91 -10.31 4.90
C ARG A 106 -6.97 -9.92 6.02
N GLY A 107 -6.78 -10.81 6.98
CA GLY A 107 -5.80 -10.63 8.06
C GLY A 107 -4.38 -10.93 7.63
N VAL A 108 -3.43 -10.51 8.47
CA VAL A 108 -2.03 -10.93 8.33
C VAL A 108 -1.97 -12.46 8.32
N ARG A 109 -1.28 -13.02 7.34
CA ARG A 109 -1.01 -14.47 7.26
C ARG A 109 -0.21 -14.94 8.49
N SER A 110 0.10 -16.21 8.54
CA SER A 110 0.88 -16.77 9.64
C SER A 110 2.25 -16.08 9.77
N TRP A 111 2.82 -16.13 10.97
CA TRP A 111 4.19 -15.71 11.22
C TRP A 111 5.19 -16.38 10.27
N LEU A 112 4.99 -17.65 9.97
CA LEU A 112 5.86 -18.40 9.06
C LEU A 112 5.84 -17.84 7.63
N HIS A 113 4.69 -17.35 7.16
CA HIS A 113 4.61 -16.73 5.85
C HIS A 113 5.42 -15.42 5.76
N LEU A 114 5.51 -14.68 6.85
CA LEU A 114 6.29 -13.44 6.93
C LEU A 114 7.81 -13.71 6.97
N LEU A 115 8.23 -14.89 7.43
CA LEU A 115 9.65 -15.26 7.52
C LEU A 115 10.40 -15.27 6.19
N ARG A 116 9.70 -15.34 5.04
CA ARG A 116 10.34 -15.31 3.72
C ARG A 116 11.25 -14.09 3.50
N PHE A 117 10.86 -12.93 3.99
CA PHE A 117 11.68 -11.72 3.92
C PHE A 117 12.79 -11.72 4.97
N SER A 118 12.51 -12.27 6.15
CA SER A 118 13.51 -12.46 7.19
C SER A 118 14.63 -13.39 6.75
N ALA A 119 14.33 -14.39 5.89
CA ALA A 119 15.34 -15.25 5.28
C ALA A 119 16.32 -14.50 4.35
N LEU A 120 15.93 -13.32 3.85
CA LEU A 120 16.79 -12.40 3.11
C LEU A 120 17.54 -11.43 4.03
N GLY A 121 17.44 -11.57 5.35
CA GLY A 121 18.03 -10.65 6.33
C GLY A 121 17.23 -9.36 6.54
N MET A 122 16.04 -9.24 5.96
CA MET A 122 15.20 -8.05 6.05
C MET A 122 14.23 -8.16 7.25
N PRO A 123 14.17 -7.16 8.15
CA PRO A 123 13.09 -7.05 9.12
C PRO A 123 11.74 -6.91 8.44
N VAL A 124 10.69 -7.42 9.09
CA VAL A 124 9.32 -7.35 8.57
C VAL A 124 8.40 -6.69 9.60
N VAL A 125 7.57 -5.77 9.13
CA VAL A 125 6.46 -5.21 9.91
C VAL A 125 5.18 -5.44 9.14
N ALA A 126 4.20 -6.11 9.74
CA ALA A 126 2.90 -6.40 9.12
C ALA A 126 1.78 -5.77 9.94
N LEU A 127 1.07 -4.80 9.36
CA LEU A 127 -0.06 -4.13 9.99
C LEU A 127 -1.20 -5.14 10.24
N GLU A 128 -1.68 -5.26 11.47
CA GLU A 128 -2.94 -5.92 11.81
C GLU A 128 -4.08 -4.93 11.50
N ALA A 129 -4.51 -4.91 10.22
CA ALA A 129 -5.40 -3.89 9.71
C ALA A 129 -6.79 -3.93 10.38
N ARG A 130 -7.36 -2.78 10.70
CA ARG A 130 -8.73 -2.64 11.21
C ARG A 130 -9.78 -3.21 10.25
N SER A 131 -9.52 -3.21 8.95
CA SER A 131 -10.39 -3.84 7.93
C SER A 131 -10.61 -5.35 8.13
N CYS A 132 -9.86 -5.96 9.04
CA CYS A 132 -9.98 -7.37 9.41
C CYS A 132 -10.80 -7.60 10.67
N GLU A 133 -11.31 -6.56 11.32
CA GLU A 133 -12.22 -6.67 12.45
C GLU A 133 -13.54 -7.33 12.04
N ALA A 134 -14.17 -8.04 12.99
CA ALA A 134 -15.35 -8.86 12.70
C ALA A 134 -16.50 -8.07 12.07
N SER A 135 -16.69 -6.81 12.49
CA SER A 135 -17.71 -5.91 11.95
C SER A 135 -17.51 -5.55 10.47
N LEU A 136 -16.27 -5.52 10.00
CA LEU A 136 -15.94 -5.23 8.60
C LEU A 136 -15.81 -6.50 7.76
N LYS A 137 -15.42 -7.64 8.37
CA LYS A 137 -15.30 -8.92 7.65
C LYS A 137 -16.60 -9.39 7.00
N ASP A 138 -17.73 -9.17 7.66
CA ASP A 138 -19.04 -9.63 7.15
C ASP A 138 -19.50 -8.77 5.96
N ALA A 139 -19.07 -7.51 5.90
CA ALA A 139 -19.33 -6.63 4.74
C ALA A 139 -18.53 -7.05 3.48
N TRP A 140 -17.44 -7.81 3.64
CA TRP A 140 -16.50 -8.16 2.56
C TRP A 140 -16.55 -9.65 2.18
N ARG A 141 -17.60 -10.36 2.55
CA ARG A 141 -17.82 -11.75 2.13
C ARG A 141 -18.36 -11.79 0.71
N GLY A 142 -17.48 -11.82 -0.27
CA GLY A 142 -17.83 -11.97 -1.68
C GLY A 142 -16.80 -11.29 -2.59
N ALA A 143 -16.86 -11.62 -3.86
CA ALA A 143 -16.13 -10.89 -4.89
C ALA A 143 -16.88 -9.58 -5.17
N LEU A 144 -16.46 -8.48 -4.50
CA LEU A 144 -17.00 -7.15 -4.74
C LEU A 144 -16.33 -6.54 -5.97
N THR A 145 -17.11 -5.83 -6.77
CA THR A 145 -16.62 -5.03 -7.89
C THR A 145 -15.91 -3.77 -7.38
N ALA A 146 -15.07 -3.18 -8.20
CA ALA A 146 -14.42 -1.91 -7.88
C ALA A 146 -15.44 -0.81 -7.51
N GLU A 147 -16.60 -0.80 -8.18
CA GLU A 147 -17.67 0.17 -7.90
C GLU A 147 -18.31 -0.04 -6.53
N GLU A 148 -18.62 -1.28 -6.16
CA GLU A 148 -19.17 -1.60 -4.83
C GLU A 148 -18.17 -1.24 -3.71
N LEU A 149 -16.88 -1.51 -3.91
CA LEU A 149 -15.83 -1.16 -2.97
C LEU A 149 -15.68 0.37 -2.84
N ALA A 150 -15.66 1.08 -3.95
CA ALA A 150 -15.53 2.53 -3.94
C ALA A 150 -16.72 3.20 -3.26
N ARG A 151 -17.96 2.75 -3.54
CA ARG A 151 -19.18 3.26 -2.86
C ARG A 151 -19.17 3.01 -1.35
N ALA A 152 -18.62 1.88 -0.92
CA ALA A 152 -18.62 1.52 0.49
C ALA A 152 -17.55 2.29 1.28
N LEU A 153 -16.44 2.68 0.66
CA LEU A 153 -15.28 3.21 1.37
C LEU A 153 -14.96 4.68 1.07
N ILE A 154 -15.52 5.24 -0.01
CA ILE A 154 -15.30 6.62 -0.43
C ILE A 154 -16.59 7.42 -0.24
N ASN A 155 -16.50 8.52 0.50
CA ASN A 155 -17.55 9.54 0.53
C ASN A 155 -17.23 10.57 -0.57
N PRO A 156 -18.01 10.62 -1.67
CA PRO A 156 -17.72 11.52 -2.79
C PRO A 156 -17.92 13.00 -2.46
N ASN A 157 -18.59 13.32 -1.34
CA ASN A 157 -18.80 14.69 -0.90
C ASN A 157 -17.75 15.18 0.10
N ASP A 158 -17.02 14.25 0.74
CA ASP A 158 -16.01 14.58 1.74
C ASP A 158 -14.96 13.47 1.85
N ALA A 159 -13.83 13.66 1.19
CA ALA A 159 -12.71 12.71 1.22
C ALA A 159 -12.19 12.47 2.64
N ALA A 160 -12.20 13.49 3.50
CA ALA A 160 -11.66 13.40 4.86
C ALA A 160 -12.47 12.44 5.75
N SER A 161 -13.77 12.32 5.53
CA SER A 161 -14.66 11.39 6.25
C SER A 161 -14.72 9.98 5.64
N SER A 162 -13.98 9.74 4.58
CA SER A 162 -13.96 8.43 3.90
C SER A 162 -13.23 7.37 4.73
N THR A 163 -13.82 6.18 4.81
CA THR A 163 -13.16 5.01 5.43
C THR A 163 -11.83 4.69 4.74
N LEU A 164 -11.76 4.82 3.41
CA LEU A 164 -10.52 4.61 2.67
C LEU A 164 -9.40 5.54 3.11
N LYS A 165 -9.72 6.82 3.36
CA LYS A 165 -8.76 7.81 3.88
C LYS A 165 -8.16 7.34 5.20
N GLN A 166 -9.00 6.86 6.12
CA GLN A 166 -8.56 6.36 7.41
C GLN A 166 -7.67 5.11 7.30
N LEU A 167 -7.99 4.21 6.37
CA LEU A 167 -7.16 3.02 6.11
C LEU A 167 -5.79 3.39 5.51
N ILE A 168 -5.73 4.43 4.70
CA ILE A 168 -4.45 4.97 4.19
C ILE A 168 -3.66 5.65 5.31
N ASP A 169 -4.31 6.41 6.19
CA ASP A 169 -3.66 6.99 7.38
C ASP A 169 -2.98 5.93 8.24
N ASP A 170 -3.66 4.81 8.49
CA ASP A 170 -3.08 3.67 9.23
C ASP A 170 -1.78 3.16 8.58
N ALA A 171 -1.75 3.11 7.25
CA ALA A 171 -0.57 2.68 6.53
C ALA A 171 0.58 3.70 6.61
N LEU A 172 0.28 5.00 6.52
CA LEU A 172 1.26 6.07 6.70
C LEU A 172 1.89 6.01 8.10
N VAL A 173 1.06 5.91 9.14
CA VAL A 173 1.52 5.81 10.53
C VAL A 173 2.36 4.57 10.73
N THR A 174 1.90 3.41 10.25
CA THR A 174 2.64 2.14 10.34
C THR A 174 4.01 2.24 9.69
N THR A 175 4.08 2.80 8.49
CA THR A 175 5.35 2.93 7.74
C THR A 175 6.34 3.87 8.45
N ALA A 176 5.88 5.01 8.91
CA ALA A 176 6.71 5.97 9.60
C ALA A 176 7.21 5.44 10.96
N VAL A 177 6.34 4.78 11.73
CA VAL A 177 6.67 4.11 13.00
C VAL A 177 7.69 2.99 12.75
N ALA A 178 7.46 2.14 11.74
CA ALA A 178 8.36 1.04 11.39
C ALA A 178 9.76 1.54 10.99
N SER A 179 9.83 2.58 10.16
CA SER A 179 11.10 3.16 9.71
C SER A 179 11.94 3.67 10.89
N ARG A 180 11.32 4.39 11.83
CA ARG A 180 12.00 4.90 13.02
C ARG A 180 12.39 3.79 14.00
N PHE A 181 11.47 2.88 14.29
CA PHE A 181 11.70 1.75 15.21
C PHE A 181 12.87 0.87 14.77
N LEU A 182 12.99 0.66 13.46
CA LEU A 182 14.03 -0.19 12.89
C LEU A 182 15.30 0.60 12.50
N GLY A 183 15.23 1.94 12.40
CA GLY A 183 16.31 2.78 11.89
C GLY A 183 16.72 2.41 10.47
N ARG A 184 15.72 2.15 9.58
CA ARG A 184 15.91 1.65 8.22
C ARG A 184 14.94 2.29 7.24
N THR A 185 15.31 2.33 5.98
CA THR A 185 14.34 2.57 4.89
C THR A 185 13.41 1.38 4.76
N ILE A 186 12.27 1.63 4.13
CA ILE A 186 11.17 0.67 4.03
C ILE A 186 10.96 0.29 2.56
N VAL A 187 10.76 -1.00 2.32
CA VAL A 187 10.08 -1.48 1.12
C VAL A 187 8.63 -1.75 1.50
N THR A 188 7.70 -1.07 0.85
CA THR A 188 6.27 -1.31 1.08
C THR A 188 5.74 -2.40 0.17
N TRP A 189 4.86 -3.25 0.71
CA TRP A 189 4.25 -4.34 -0.02
C TRP A 189 2.79 -4.54 0.35
N GLY A 190 1.93 -4.76 -0.65
CA GLY A 190 0.54 -5.15 -0.38
C GLY A 190 -0.21 -5.72 -1.57
N GLU A 191 -1.30 -6.40 -1.26
CA GLU A 191 -2.28 -6.94 -2.20
C GLU A 191 -3.58 -6.16 -2.07
N GLY A 192 -4.32 -5.95 -3.15
CA GLY A 192 -5.62 -5.29 -3.11
C GLY A 192 -5.57 -3.91 -2.46
N LEU A 193 -6.32 -3.71 -1.38
CA LEU A 193 -6.25 -2.50 -0.55
C LEU A 193 -4.82 -2.25 -0.06
N GLY A 194 -4.13 -3.29 0.41
CA GLY A 194 -2.74 -3.19 0.83
C GLY A 194 -1.81 -2.70 -0.27
N GLY A 195 -2.10 -3.04 -1.53
CA GLY A 195 -1.39 -2.52 -2.69
C GLY A 195 -1.56 -1.01 -2.86
N SER A 196 -2.78 -0.50 -2.66
CA SER A 196 -3.04 0.94 -2.64
C SER A 196 -2.33 1.62 -1.49
N GLN A 197 -2.39 1.05 -0.28
CA GLN A 197 -1.68 1.56 0.90
C GLN A 197 -0.17 1.63 0.68
N ALA A 198 0.42 0.61 0.04
CA ALA A 198 1.84 0.59 -0.29
C ALA A 198 2.23 1.73 -1.25
N LEU A 199 1.39 2.02 -2.24
CA LEU A 199 1.60 3.12 -3.19
C LEU A 199 1.42 4.49 -2.55
N PHE A 200 0.37 4.69 -1.74
CA PHE A 200 0.19 5.94 -1.00
C PHE A 200 1.34 6.23 -0.04
N THR A 201 1.85 5.22 0.66
CA THR A 201 3.00 5.40 1.55
C THR A 201 4.27 5.75 0.77
N ALA A 202 4.50 5.12 -0.38
CA ALA A 202 5.63 5.45 -1.25
C ALA A 202 5.54 6.88 -1.85
N ALA A 203 4.32 7.34 -2.14
CA ALA A 203 4.05 8.68 -2.65
C ALA A 203 4.25 9.76 -1.58
N LEU A 204 3.73 9.53 -0.36
CA LEU A 204 3.60 10.53 0.68
C LEU A 204 4.75 10.51 1.72
N LEU A 205 5.51 9.41 1.81
CA LEU A 205 6.66 9.25 2.68
C LEU A 205 7.96 8.95 1.90
N PRO A 206 8.35 9.76 0.91
CA PRO A 206 9.44 9.45 -0.02
C PRO A 206 10.81 9.34 0.65
N LYS A 207 10.98 9.90 1.86
CA LYS A 207 12.22 9.77 2.64
C LYS A 207 12.30 8.45 3.43
N ALA A 208 11.16 7.86 3.75
CA ALA A 208 11.08 6.62 4.51
C ALA A 208 11.05 5.39 3.59
N VAL A 209 10.43 5.50 2.41
CA VAL A 209 10.26 4.38 1.48
C VAL A 209 11.36 4.37 0.43
N SER A 210 11.95 3.20 0.17
CA SER A 210 13.02 2.99 -0.82
C SER A 210 12.57 2.18 -2.04
N ALA A 211 11.49 1.40 -1.93
CA ALA A 211 10.83 0.71 -3.04
C ALA A 211 9.40 0.35 -2.67
N THR A 212 8.56 0.07 -3.64
CA THR A 212 7.17 -0.34 -3.43
C THR A 212 6.77 -1.50 -4.33
N MET A 213 5.95 -2.41 -3.81
CA MET A 213 5.40 -3.54 -4.55
C MET A 213 3.90 -3.62 -4.31
N ALA A 214 3.10 -3.78 -5.37
CA ALA A 214 1.66 -3.87 -5.28
C ALA A 214 1.10 -4.93 -6.23
N LEU A 215 0.23 -5.80 -5.74
CA LEU A 215 -0.53 -6.75 -6.55
C LEU A 215 -2.00 -6.35 -6.56
N ASN A 216 -2.58 -6.20 -7.75
CA ASN A 216 -3.99 -5.83 -7.92
C ASN A 216 -4.41 -4.63 -7.02
N PRO A 217 -3.69 -3.50 -7.05
CA PRO A 217 -4.02 -2.36 -6.18
C PRO A 217 -5.45 -1.88 -6.45
N LEU A 218 -6.25 -1.74 -5.39
CA LEU A 218 -7.61 -1.22 -5.46
C LEU A 218 -7.62 0.30 -5.66
N PHE A 219 -8.78 0.85 -5.90
CA PHE A 219 -9.02 2.30 -5.94
C PHE A 219 -8.12 3.07 -6.93
N ALA A 220 -7.84 2.46 -8.08
CA ALA A 220 -7.16 3.10 -9.19
C ALA A 220 -8.18 3.52 -10.26
N ASP A 221 -8.13 4.78 -10.69
CA ASP A 221 -9.10 5.40 -11.61
C ASP A 221 -10.54 5.42 -11.05
N ASN A 222 -10.65 5.84 -9.78
CA ASN A 222 -11.91 5.87 -9.03
C ASN A 222 -12.97 6.72 -9.70
N VAL A 223 -12.59 7.80 -10.36
CA VAL A 223 -13.54 8.69 -11.05
C VAL A 223 -14.27 7.93 -12.16
N THR A 224 -13.56 7.13 -12.96
CA THR A 224 -14.19 6.26 -13.97
C THR A 224 -15.09 5.24 -13.32
N THR A 225 -14.63 4.63 -12.22
CA THR A 225 -15.38 3.61 -11.46
C THR A 225 -16.69 4.17 -10.87
N LEU A 226 -16.66 5.37 -10.32
CA LEU A 226 -17.80 6.02 -9.66
C LEU A 226 -18.60 6.96 -10.59
N ARG A 227 -18.24 7.06 -11.86
CA ARG A 227 -18.80 8.05 -12.79
C ARG A 227 -20.35 8.06 -12.85
N ALA A 228 -20.97 6.90 -12.77
CA ALA A 228 -22.42 6.79 -12.74
C ALA A 228 -23.06 7.40 -11.47
N HIS A 229 -22.29 7.57 -10.39
CA HIS A 229 -22.75 8.04 -9.07
C HIS A 229 -22.37 9.50 -8.81
N VAL A 230 -21.22 9.94 -9.31
CA VAL A 230 -20.72 11.30 -9.13
C VAL A 230 -21.50 12.30 -9.98
N GLY A 231 -22.37 11.79 -10.86
CA GLY A 231 -23.15 12.61 -11.79
C GLY A 231 -22.25 13.12 -12.91
N CYS A 232 -22.40 12.56 -14.12
CA CYS A 232 -21.76 13.08 -15.31
C CYS A 232 -22.58 14.23 -15.88
N GLY A 233 -22.65 15.33 -15.17
CA GLY A 233 -23.21 16.58 -15.68
C GLY A 233 -22.13 17.65 -15.63
N ASP A 234 -22.13 18.54 -16.61
CA ASP A 234 -21.30 19.78 -16.62
C ASP A 234 -21.74 20.75 -15.52
N THR A 235 -21.81 20.27 -14.27
CA THR A 235 -22.20 21.08 -13.12
C THR A 235 -21.01 21.25 -12.18
N PRO A 236 -20.85 22.42 -11.54
CA PRO A 236 -19.76 22.65 -10.56
C PRO A 236 -19.75 21.61 -9.42
N GLN A 237 -20.90 21.03 -9.04
CA GLN A 237 -20.98 19.98 -8.02
C GLN A 237 -20.36 18.67 -8.48
N SER A 238 -20.42 18.35 -9.78
CA SER A 238 -19.77 17.15 -10.32
C SER A 238 -18.23 17.29 -10.28
N ASP A 239 -17.71 18.46 -10.57
CA ASP A 239 -16.26 18.72 -10.54
C ASP A 239 -15.70 18.59 -9.12
N VAL A 240 -16.41 19.13 -8.11
CA VAL A 240 -16.02 19.00 -6.70
C VAL A 240 -16.01 17.53 -6.26
N ALA A 241 -17.02 16.76 -6.65
CA ALA A 241 -17.08 15.34 -6.30
C ALA A 241 -15.97 14.53 -7.01
N ILE A 242 -15.64 14.88 -8.25
CA ILE A 242 -14.54 14.29 -9.01
C ILE A 242 -13.20 14.54 -8.32
N ASP A 243 -12.92 15.78 -7.94
CA ASP A 243 -11.70 16.14 -7.22
C ASP A 243 -11.64 15.42 -5.86
N THR A 244 -12.76 15.35 -5.13
CA THR A 244 -12.86 14.65 -3.84
C THR A 244 -12.51 13.17 -3.98
N VAL A 245 -13.04 12.50 -4.99
CA VAL A 245 -12.72 11.08 -5.27
C VAL A 245 -11.27 10.91 -5.73
N GLY A 246 -10.75 11.86 -6.50
CA GLY A 246 -9.37 11.89 -6.98
C GLY A 246 -8.33 11.98 -5.85
N LEU A 247 -8.67 12.60 -4.71
CA LEU A 247 -7.80 12.66 -3.52
C LEU A 247 -7.50 11.28 -2.92
N LEU A 248 -8.37 10.29 -3.18
CA LEU A 248 -8.26 8.93 -2.68
C LEU A 248 -7.93 7.92 -3.81
N ASP A 249 -7.46 8.40 -4.96
CA ASP A 249 -7.16 7.59 -6.13
C ASP A 249 -5.71 7.15 -6.16
N SER A 250 -5.48 5.83 -6.20
CA SER A 250 -4.13 5.25 -6.24
C SER A 250 -3.37 5.64 -7.51
N ALA A 251 -4.06 5.91 -8.63
CA ALA A 251 -3.42 6.39 -9.85
C ALA A 251 -2.96 7.86 -9.72
N CYS A 252 -3.68 8.68 -8.93
CA CYS A 252 -3.23 10.03 -8.59
C CYS A 252 -2.02 10.00 -7.64
N ALA A 253 -2.03 9.12 -6.64
CA ALA A 253 -0.87 8.94 -5.76
C ALA A 253 0.37 8.45 -6.52
N ALA A 254 0.20 7.57 -7.52
CA ALA A 254 1.31 7.03 -8.32
C ALA A 254 2.16 8.11 -9.00
N GLU A 255 1.60 9.27 -9.34
CA GLU A 255 2.36 10.38 -9.93
C GLU A 255 3.46 10.94 -9.01
N LEU A 256 3.33 10.73 -7.70
CA LEU A 256 4.29 11.20 -6.69
C LEU A 256 5.32 10.15 -6.30
N VAL A 257 5.15 8.88 -6.69
CA VAL A 257 6.08 7.79 -6.37
C VAL A 257 7.39 7.98 -7.15
N ARG A 258 8.49 8.16 -6.43
CA ARG A 258 9.84 8.37 -7.01
C ARG A 258 10.77 7.18 -6.86
N VAL A 259 10.36 6.20 -6.08
CA VAL A 259 11.13 4.98 -5.80
C VAL A 259 10.81 3.89 -6.82
N PRO A 260 11.67 2.88 -6.98
CA PRO A 260 11.39 1.72 -7.82
C PRO A 260 10.08 1.03 -7.42
N ALA A 261 9.29 0.62 -8.42
CA ALA A 261 7.98 0.03 -8.23
C ALA A 261 7.76 -1.27 -9.01
N LEU A 262 7.29 -2.33 -8.34
CA LEU A 262 6.83 -3.57 -8.97
C LEU A 262 5.31 -3.67 -8.85
N ILE A 263 4.62 -3.68 -9.99
CA ILE A 263 3.14 -3.76 -10.04
C ILE A 263 2.72 -5.07 -10.67
N GLY A 264 1.79 -5.78 -10.03
CA GLY A 264 1.12 -6.95 -10.59
C GLY A 264 -0.35 -6.68 -10.90
N THR A 265 -0.86 -7.22 -11.99
CA THR A 265 -2.28 -7.14 -12.35
C THR A 265 -2.81 -8.48 -12.85
N ALA A 266 -3.99 -8.85 -12.38
CA ALA A 266 -4.75 -10.01 -12.83
C ALA A 266 -5.86 -9.56 -13.81
N LEU A 267 -5.91 -10.16 -15.00
CA LEU A 267 -6.81 -9.68 -16.05
C LEU A 267 -8.30 -10.01 -15.83
N LEU A 268 -8.60 -10.92 -14.91
CA LEU A 268 -9.98 -11.29 -14.57
C LEU A 268 -10.46 -10.66 -13.26
N ASP A 269 -9.68 -9.75 -12.70
CA ASP A 269 -10.01 -9.08 -11.45
C ASP A 269 -11.11 -8.02 -11.67
N GLN A 270 -12.22 -8.15 -10.93
CA GLN A 270 -13.33 -7.20 -10.97
C GLN A 270 -13.25 -6.17 -9.85
N SER A 271 -12.49 -6.48 -8.79
CA SER A 271 -12.27 -5.56 -7.66
C SER A 271 -11.17 -4.53 -7.98
N ALA A 272 -10.16 -4.96 -8.74
CA ALA A 272 -9.07 -4.12 -9.26
C ALA A 272 -9.02 -4.20 -10.79
N PRO A 273 -9.84 -3.45 -11.52
CA PRO A 273 -9.87 -3.51 -12.98
C PRO A 273 -8.49 -3.27 -13.59
N THR A 274 -8.17 -4.08 -14.59
CA THR A 274 -6.87 -4.02 -15.29
C THR A 274 -6.58 -2.62 -15.82
N GLU A 275 -7.57 -1.96 -16.38
CA GLU A 275 -7.47 -0.61 -16.93
C GLU A 275 -7.02 0.40 -15.85
N GLY A 276 -7.59 0.33 -14.65
CA GLY A 276 -7.20 1.15 -13.50
C GLY A 276 -5.75 0.87 -13.05
N THR A 277 -5.36 -0.42 -12.98
CA THR A 277 -3.98 -0.78 -12.65
C THR A 277 -2.98 -0.29 -13.70
N PHE A 278 -3.33 -0.32 -14.99
CA PHE A 278 -2.49 0.26 -16.05
C PHE A 278 -2.47 1.78 -15.97
N ALA A 279 -3.59 2.44 -15.66
CA ALA A 279 -3.61 3.89 -15.44
C ALA A 279 -2.61 4.29 -14.34
N LEU A 280 -2.65 3.59 -13.23
CA LEU A 280 -1.70 3.75 -12.13
C LEU A 280 -0.25 3.53 -12.62
N TYR A 281 0.02 2.38 -13.23
CA TYR A 281 1.35 2.04 -13.71
C TYR A 281 1.90 3.08 -14.69
N ASN A 282 1.09 3.53 -15.64
CA ASN A 282 1.52 4.51 -16.66
C ASN A 282 1.78 5.91 -16.08
N ARG A 283 1.27 6.21 -14.88
CA ARG A 283 1.53 7.47 -14.16
C ARG A 283 2.77 7.43 -13.29
N LEU A 284 3.29 6.25 -12.93
CA LEU A 284 4.55 6.13 -12.19
C LEU A 284 5.69 6.77 -12.99
N PRO A 285 6.42 7.75 -12.45
CA PRO A 285 7.45 8.48 -13.19
C PRO A 285 8.82 7.82 -13.16
N GLY A 286 9.07 6.96 -12.15
CA GLY A 286 10.37 6.33 -11.90
C GLY A 286 10.57 4.97 -12.56
N GLN A 287 11.59 4.25 -12.08
CA GLN A 287 11.83 2.86 -12.46
C GLN A 287 10.61 2.01 -12.05
N LYS A 288 10.09 1.24 -12.99
CA LYS A 288 8.88 0.46 -12.77
C LYS A 288 8.85 -0.81 -13.60
N GLU A 289 8.26 -1.85 -13.01
CA GLU A 289 8.03 -3.11 -13.68
C GLU A 289 6.57 -3.53 -13.55
N MET A 290 6.04 -4.21 -14.58
CA MET A 290 4.69 -4.76 -14.60
C MET A 290 4.72 -6.28 -14.78
N ARG A 291 3.92 -6.97 -13.97
CA ARG A 291 3.62 -8.40 -14.16
C ARG A 291 2.13 -8.57 -14.44
N VAL A 292 1.79 -9.28 -15.51
CA VAL A 292 0.41 -9.49 -15.95
C VAL A 292 0.04 -10.96 -15.83
N TYR A 293 -1.06 -11.24 -15.15
CA TYR A 293 -1.55 -12.61 -14.85
C TYR A 293 -2.91 -12.86 -15.53
N PRO A 294 -2.93 -13.43 -16.76
CA PRO A 294 -4.14 -13.50 -17.58
C PRO A 294 -5.27 -14.38 -17.05
N LYS A 295 -4.94 -15.36 -16.18
CA LYS A 295 -5.88 -16.39 -15.73
C LYS A 295 -6.37 -16.20 -14.29
N PHE A 296 -5.98 -15.11 -13.64
CA PHE A 296 -6.27 -14.84 -12.24
C PHE A 296 -7.31 -13.72 -12.09
N GLY A 297 -8.11 -13.80 -11.05
CA GLY A 297 -9.00 -12.77 -10.56
C GLY A 297 -8.43 -12.08 -9.32
N HIS A 298 -9.31 -11.65 -8.39
CA HIS A 298 -8.90 -11.03 -7.12
C HIS A 298 -8.46 -12.08 -6.10
N GLU A 299 -7.35 -12.73 -6.38
CA GLU A 299 -6.81 -13.82 -5.57
C GLU A 299 -5.29 -13.70 -5.40
N ARG A 300 -4.75 -14.48 -4.47
CA ARG A 300 -3.30 -14.54 -4.26
C ARG A 300 -2.62 -15.24 -5.43
N ILE A 301 -1.53 -14.66 -5.88
CA ILE A 301 -0.75 -15.18 -7.01
C ILE A 301 0.63 -15.60 -6.51
N ASN A 302 0.83 -16.90 -6.29
CA ASN A 302 2.11 -17.42 -5.77
C ASN A 302 3.29 -17.08 -6.68
N GLN A 303 3.07 -16.96 -8.00
CA GLN A 303 4.11 -16.53 -8.93
C GLN A 303 4.60 -15.11 -8.60
N PHE A 304 3.71 -14.21 -8.23
CA PHE A 304 4.10 -12.85 -7.84
C PHE A 304 4.94 -12.85 -6.55
N GLU A 305 4.72 -13.77 -5.62
CA GLU A 305 5.55 -13.90 -4.42
C GLU A 305 7.01 -14.26 -4.76
N ASN A 306 7.23 -15.07 -5.80
CA ASN A 306 8.59 -15.37 -6.31
C ASN A 306 9.20 -14.14 -7.02
N GLU A 307 8.42 -13.43 -7.84
CA GLU A 307 8.87 -12.21 -8.50
C GLU A 307 9.27 -11.12 -7.50
N GLN A 308 8.57 -11.04 -6.36
CA GLN A 308 8.95 -10.12 -5.27
C GLN A 308 10.34 -10.38 -4.73
N ILE A 309 10.69 -11.65 -4.51
CA ILE A 309 12.03 -12.02 -4.00
C ILE A 309 13.10 -11.64 -5.02
N ASN A 310 12.89 -11.94 -6.29
CA ASN A 310 13.81 -11.58 -7.36
C ASN A 310 13.99 -10.05 -7.43
N TYR A 311 12.87 -9.32 -7.46
CA TYR A 311 12.87 -7.86 -7.49
C TYR A 311 13.58 -7.24 -6.28
N LEU A 312 13.34 -7.77 -5.07
CA LEU A 312 14.03 -7.31 -3.86
C LEU A 312 15.53 -7.52 -3.94
N CYS A 313 15.98 -8.68 -4.45
CA CYS A 313 17.41 -8.94 -4.63
C CYS A 313 18.04 -7.93 -5.61
N GLU A 314 17.37 -7.57 -6.69
CA GLU A 314 17.83 -6.58 -7.66
C GLU A 314 17.88 -5.17 -7.06
N VAL A 315 16.80 -4.75 -6.38
CA VAL A 315 16.72 -3.44 -5.71
C VAL A 315 17.78 -3.32 -4.60
N ILE A 316 17.96 -4.37 -3.78
CA ILE A 316 18.97 -4.39 -2.71
C ILE A 316 20.37 -4.29 -3.32
N SER A 317 20.65 -5.04 -4.38
CA SER A 317 21.94 -4.95 -5.08
C SER A 317 22.18 -3.54 -5.62
N GLY A 318 21.18 -2.90 -6.20
CA GLY A 318 21.24 -1.52 -6.66
C GLY A 318 21.46 -0.50 -5.54
N LEU A 319 20.86 -0.72 -4.37
CA LEU A 319 21.04 0.15 -3.18
C LEU A 319 22.40 -0.01 -2.52
N CYS A 320 23.05 -1.18 -2.63
CA CYS A 320 24.38 -1.44 -2.06
C CYS A 320 25.53 -0.94 -2.93
N HIS A 321 25.25 -0.56 -4.20
CA HIS A 321 26.29 -0.11 -5.15
C HIS A 321 26.26 1.40 -5.40
N ASN A 322 25.31 2.13 -4.82
CA ASN A 322 25.21 3.59 -4.83
C ASN A 322 25.53 4.16 -3.45
#